data_c7bca8ac4280214637d6d7d664e5e3e3
#
_entry.id   c7bca8ac4280214637d6d7d664e5e3e3
#
_cell.length_a   1.000
_cell.length_b   1.000
_cell.length_c   1.000
_cell.angle_alpha   90.00
_cell.angle_beta   90.00
_cell.angle_gamma   90.00
#
_symmetry.space_group_name_H-M   'P 1'
#
loop_
_entity.id
_entity.type
_entity.pdbx_description
1 polymer ?
#
loop_
_entity_poly.entity_id
_entity_poly.type
_entity_poly.pdbx_seq_one_letter_code
_entity_poly.pdbx_strand_id
1 'polypeptide(L)'
;MAAGLLVLLAIGAAVLPSALWACGLAAVLALAGVVLLRGDRWRTGALLAAAFAVSLALLDVFAGFLTPAPIGQGLVKTTDPKWWPPPDPVLGFRPRPNSEVIATATFGGELLYRHTYHFDADAARVTPRAPAGADTYLFLGDSFVFGQGLVDEQSLAAQFARLNEDKLHAVNLGVPGYGPNHLVRAFEAGLLDRYAGQRVKAVVTWIIPAHLARVTGDGSWLGSSPRYQLENGVPRYTGSFDAYRWTHPLAGLKHLLGEQFRFVDAIGKRQRQQEQIDLFLALMARLQTLARDKFGAPLIVVYSWPDEATQGGYADMERLVPVLGALRKLGIPLLSVDNLTSAINVSQLIIPHDGHPTALVYELIARDLKRRLNLP
;
A
#
# COMPACT_ATOMS: atom_id res chain seq x y z
N MET A 1 17.04 18.78 29.84
CA MET A 1 17.20 19.58 28.60
C MET A 1 17.04 18.75 27.32
N ALA A 2 17.76 17.65 27.17
CA ALA A 2 17.60 16.81 25.94
C ALA A 2 16.17 16.32 25.70
N ALA A 3 15.44 15.89 26.74
CA ALA A 3 14.05 15.48 26.63
C ALA A 3 13.12 16.62 26.19
N GLY A 4 13.31 17.84 26.69
CA GLY A 4 12.54 19.00 26.26
C GLY A 4 12.78 19.41 24.80
N LEU A 5 14.03 19.26 24.32
CA LEU A 5 14.36 19.51 22.91
C LEU A 5 13.75 18.47 21.98
N LEU A 6 13.75 17.20 22.38
CA LEU A 6 13.11 16.11 21.62
C LEU A 6 11.59 16.32 21.53
N VAL A 7 10.96 16.78 22.60
CA VAL A 7 9.52 17.13 22.60
C VAL A 7 9.24 18.33 21.69
N LEU A 8 10.07 19.37 21.71
CA LEU A 8 9.92 20.52 20.82
C LEU A 8 10.16 20.15 19.35
N LEU A 9 11.14 19.28 19.06
CA LEU A 9 11.37 18.75 17.72
C LEU A 9 10.21 17.88 17.25
N ALA A 10 9.64 17.05 18.13
CA ALA A 10 8.48 16.23 17.81
C ALA A 10 7.22 17.09 17.55
N ILE A 11 6.98 18.12 18.36
CA ILE A 11 5.90 19.09 18.14
C ILE A 11 6.14 19.88 16.84
N GLY A 12 7.36 20.34 16.62
CA GLY A 12 7.74 21.04 15.39
C GLY A 12 7.57 20.15 14.15
N ALA A 13 7.96 18.88 14.22
CA ALA A 13 7.78 17.91 13.16
C ALA A 13 6.30 17.62 12.84
N ALA A 14 5.43 17.66 13.85
CA ALA A 14 3.98 17.46 13.67
C ALA A 14 3.26 18.67 13.05
N VAL A 15 3.84 19.87 13.16
CA VAL A 15 3.21 21.13 12.74
C VAL A 15 3.84 21.71 11.46
N LEU A 16 5.13 21.45 11.23
CA LEU A 16 5.88 22.04 10.12
C LEU A 16 6.00 21.07 8.93
N PRO A 17 6.00 21.59 7.69
CA PRO A 17 5.92 20.76 6.48
C PRO A 17 7.19 19.96 6.17
N SER A 18 8.28 20.15 6.90
CA SER A 18 9.50 19.34 6.75
C SER A 18 10.39 19.37 8.00
N ALA A 19 11.20 18.33 8.16
CA ALA A 19 12.21 18.21 9.21
C ALA A 19 13.20 19.41 9.22
N LEU A 20 13.55 19.92 8.05
CA LEU A 20 14.43 21.09 7.92
C LEU A 20 13.84 22.35 8.57
N TRP A 21 12.55 22.60 8.39
CA TRP A 21 11.87 23.71 9.04
C TRP A 21 11.81 23.53 10.56
N ALA A 22 11.51 22.30 11.02
CA ALA A 22 11.50 22.00 12.45
C ALA A 22 12.87 22.20 13.10
N CYS A 23 13.94 21.71 12.47
CA CYS A 23 15.31 21.91 12.92
C CYS A 23 15.72 23.40 12.85
N GLY A 24 15.36 24.11 11.80
CA GLY A 24 15.62 25.54 11.62
C GLY A 24 14.98 26.36 12.75
N LEU A 25 13.70 26.15 13.02
CA LEU A 25 13.01 26.81 14.11
C LEU A 25 13.63 26.47 15.48
N ALA A 26 13.95 25.21 15.74
CA ALA A 26 14.59 24.80 16.98
C ALA A 26 15.96 25.46 17.16
N ALA A 27 16.76 25.57 16.09
CA ALA A 27 18.04 26.26 16.12
C ALA A 27 17.88 27.77 16.42
N VAL A 28 16.92 28.44 15.77
CA VAL A 28 16.63 29.87 15.99
C VAL A 28 16.19 30.10 17.43
N LEU A 29 15.27 29.31 17.98
CA LEU A 29 14.80 29.41 19.37
C LEU A 29 15.94 29.16 20.36
N ALA A 30 16.81 28.20 20.09
CA ALA A 30 17.97 27.92 20.92
C ALA A 30 18.98 29.06 20.87
N LEU A 31 19.25 29.64 19.71
CA LEU A 31 20.14 30.82 19.58
C LEU A 31 19.54 32.06 20.28
N ALA A 32 18.23 32.28 20.17
CA ALA A 32 17.56 33.32 20.98
C ALA A 32 17.74 33.09 22.47
N GLY A 33 17.70 31.82 22.92
CA GLY A 33 17.98 31.43 24.29
C GLY A 33 19.40 31.83 24.77
N VAL A 34 20.41 31.75 23.88
CA VAL A 34 21.77 32.20 24.19
C VAL A 34 21.85 33.69 24.55
N VAL A 35 21.02 34.50 23.86
CA VAL A 35 20.97 35.93 24.06
C VAL A 35 20.14 36.30 25.29
N LEU A 36 18.99 35.62 25.46
CA LEU A 36 17.98 36.02 26.48
C LEU A 36 18.21 35.38 27.86
N LEU A 37 18.83 34.20 27.91
CA LEU A 37 19.04 33.50 29.18
C LEU A 37 20.20 34.12 29.97
N ARG A 38 20.02 34.19 31.31
CA ARG A 38 21.03 34.64 32.25
C ARG A 38 21.74 33.45 32.86
N GLY A 39 23.10 33.42 32.80
CA GLY A 39 23.96 32.39 33.37
C GLY A 39 24.54 31.42 32.32
N ASP A 40 25.83 31.18 32.48
CA ASP A 40 26.66 30.46 31.50
C ASP A 40 26.19 29.02 31.23
N ARG A 41 25.67 28.33 32.25
CA ARG A 41 25.14 26.96 32.08
C ARG A 41 23.95 26.92 31.11
N TRP A 42 23.06 27.89 31.18
CA TRP A 42 21.89 27.97 30.32
C TRP A 42 22.24 28.38 28.90
N ARG A 43 23.20 29.32 28.76
CA ARG A 43 23.72 29.72 27.45
C ARG A 43 24.46 28.56 26.75
N THR A 44 25.33 27.85 27.47
CA THR A 44 26.00 26.64 26.95
C THR A 44 24.99 25.60 26.54
N GLY A 45 23.95 25.35 27.36
CA GLY A 45 22.88 24.44 27.00
C GLY A 45 22.12 24.85 25.73
N ALA A 46 21.85 26.14 25.56
CA ALA A 46 21.19 26.66 24.35
C ALA A 46 22.09 26.52 23.11
N LEU A 47 23.40 26.77 23.21
CA LEU A 47 24.37 26.55 22.13
C LEU A 47 24.43 25.08 21.72
N LEU A 48 24.49 24.17 22.69
CA LEU A 48 24.49 22.73 22.40
C LEU A 48 23.18 22.30 21.71
N ALA A 49 22.05 22.86 22.12
CA ALA A 49 20.77 22.58 21.49
C ALA A 49 20.71 23.10 20.05
N ALA A 50 21.25 24.30 19.79
CA ALA A 50 21.36 24.84 18.43
C ALA A 50 22.26 23.99 17.55
N ALA A 51 23.44 23.62 18.04
CA ALA A 51 24.39 22.77 17.32
C ALA A 51 23.79 21.40 17.00
N PHE A 52 23.05 20.81 17.95
CA PHE A 52 22.36 19.53 17.74
C PHE A 52 21.27 19.64 16.66
N ALA A 53 20.43 20.69 16.69
CA ALA A 53 19.40 20.90 15.68
C ALA A 53 19.98 21.10 14.28
N VAL A 54 21.07 21.86 14.15
CA VAL A 54 21.81 22.04 12.88
C VAL A 54 22.39 20.71 12.40
N SER A 55 23.00 19.93 13.32
CA SER A 55 23.56 18.61 12.96
C SER A 55 22.49 17.64 12.44
N LEU A 56 21.29 17.63 13.05
CA LEU A 56 20.18 16.83 12.56
C LEU A 56 19.72 17.27 11.18
N ALA A 57 19.64 18.59 10.92
CA ALA A 57 19.29 19.11 9.61
C ALA A 57 20.31 18.71 8.53
N LEU A 58 21.60 18.80 8.86
CA LEU A 58 22.68 18.38 7.94
C LEU A 58 22.65 16.87 7.65
N LEU A 59 22.39 16.05 8.67
CA LEU A 59 22.23 14.60 8.50
C LEU A 59 21.03 14.28 7.59
N ASP A 60 19.93 14.99 7.73
CA ASP A 60 18.74 14.78 6.91
C ASP A 60 18.97 15.20 5.45
N VAL A 61 19.64 16.34 5.23
CA VAL A 61 20.08 16.77 3.90
C VAL A 61 20.99 15.72 3.26
N PHE A 62 21.99 15.24 4.01
CA PHE A 62 22.91 14.21 3.51
C PHE A 62 22.19 12.92 3.16
N ALA A 63 21.28 12.45 4.03
CA ALA A 63 20.44 11.29 3.74
C ALA A 63 19.59 11.50 2.47
N GLY A 64 19.16 12.73 2.21
CA GLY A 64 18.44 13.11 0.99
C GLY A 64 19.21 12.91 -0.30
N PHE A 65 20.54 13.05 -0.27
CA PHE A 65 21.38 12.72 -1.44
C PHE A 65 21.52 11.22 -1.69
N LEU A 66 21.30 10.40 -0.67
CA LEU A 66 21.39 8.94 -0.75
C LEU A 66 20.05 8.28 -1.04
N THR A 67 18.96 9.03 -0.98
CA THR A 67 17.60 8.51 -1.25
C THR A 67 17.09 9.05 -2.58
N PRO A 68 16.49 8.20 -3.43
CA PRO A 68 15.86 8.66 -4.67
C PRO A 68 14.81 9.73 -4.38
N ALA A 69 14.65 10.68 -5.32
CA ALA A 69 13.57 11.66 -5.25
C ALA A 69 12.20 10.94 -5.23
N PRO A 70 11.20 11.45 -4.50
CA PRO A 70 9.86 10.89 -4.53
C PRO A 70 9.31 10.90 -5.96
N ILE A 71 8.76 9.75 -6.38
CA ILE A 71 8.10 9.64 -7.70
C ILE A 71 6.79 10.41 -7.65
N GLY A 72 6.39 10.97 -8.80
CA GLY A 72 5.07 11.61 -8.96
C GLY A 72 4.98 13.03 -8.44
N GLN A 73 6.09 13.77 -8.38
CA GLN A 73 6.01 15.21 -8.16
C GLN A 73 5.14 15.83 -9.28
N GLY A 74 4.04 16.49 -8.86
CA GLY A 74 3.06 17.07 -9.79
C GLY A 74 1.80 16.22 -10.01
N LEU A 75 1.78 14.95 -9.57
CA LEU A 75 0.58 14.13 -9.59
C LEU A 75 -0.34 14.50 -8.41
N VAL A 76 -1.55 14.94 -8.74
CA VAL A 76 -2.60 15.22 -7.74
C VAL A 76 -3.77 14.29 -7.99
N LYS A 77 -4.16 13.54 -6.96
CA LYS A 77 -5.35 12.68 -6.97
C LYS A 77 -6.39 13.20 -6.00
N THR A 78 -7.60 13.32 -6.45
CA THR A 78 -8.74 13.76 -5.63
C THR A 78 -9.93 12.83 -5.82
N THR A 79 -10.80 12.77 -4.82
CA THR A 79 -12.07 12.03 -4.88
C THR A 79 -13.22 12.90 -4.44
N ASP A 80 -14.41 12.60 -4.98
CA ASP A 80 -15.68 13.13 -4.53
C ASP A 80 -16.65 11.96 -4.31
N PRO A 81 -17.05 11.69 -3.06
CA PRO A 81 -16.76 12.46 -1.84
C PRO A 81 -15.28 12.43 -1.45
N LYS A 82 -14.83 13.53 -0.82
CA LYS A 82 -13.48 13.65 -0.27
C LYS A 82 -13.25 12.59 0.82
N TRP A 83 -11.98 12.18 1.00
CA TRP A 83 -11.61 11.15 1.98
C TRP A 83 -12.20 9.75 1.66
N TRP A 84 -12.20 9.39 0.41
CA TRP A 84 -12.51 8.03 -0.02
C TRP A 84 -11.23 7.19 -0.12
N PRO A 85 -11.23 5.88 0.27
CA PRO A 85 -12.32 5.15 0.93
C PRO A 85 -12.56 5.60 2.38
N PRO A 86 -13.84 5.60 2.82
CA PRO A 86 -14.19 6.03 4.18
C PRO A 86 -13.66 5.07 5.25
N PRO A 87 -13.51 5.52 6.52
CA PRO A 87 -13.09 4.67 7.63
C PRO A 87 -13.95 3.42 7.81
N ASP A 88 -13.29 2.31 8.14
CA ASP A 88 -13.91 1.02 8.44
C ASP A 88 -13.27 0.41 9.72
N PRO A 89 -14.06 -0.07 10.69
CA PRO A 89 -13.53 -0.55 11.97
C PRO A 89 -12.75 -1.87 11.86
N VAL A 90 -12.92 -2.63 10.77
CA VAL A 90 -12.28 -3.93 10.56
C VAL A 90 -11.02 -3.84 9.72
N LEU A 91 -11.10 -3.07 8.62
CA LEU A 91 -10.04 -2.98 7.62
C LEU A 91 -9.30 -1.62 7.64
N GLY A 92 -9.71 -0.70 8.52
CA GLY A 92 -9.20 0.66 8.58
C GLY A 92 -9.93 1.60 7.62
N PHE A 93 -10.15 1.17 6.40
CA PHE A 93 -10.95 1.89 5.40
C PHE A 93 -11.53 0.89 4.37
N ARG A 94 -12.72 1.20 3.81
CA ARG A 94 -13.41 0.35 2.84
C ARG A 94 -14.47 1.16 2.08
N PRO A 95 -14.74 0.88 0.79
CA PRO A 95 -15.86 1.44 0.07
C PRO A 95 -17.19 1.15 0.78
N ARG A 96 -18.19 2.02 0.60
CA ARG A 96 -19.54 1.79 1.10
C ARG A 96 -20.37 0.98 0.10
N PRO A 97 -21.25 0.09 0.56
CA PRO A 97 -22.22 -0.56 -0.31
C PRO A 97 -23.11 0.44 -1.04
N ASN A 98 -23.51 0.09 -2.27
CA ASN A 98 -24.44 0.87 -3.11
C ASN A 98 -24.01 2.35 -3.22
N SER A 99 -22.74 2.61 -3.48
CA SER A 99 -22.18 3.96 -3.54
C SER A 99 -21.40 4.18 -4.83
N GLU A 100 -21.12 5.45 -5.10
CA GLU A 100 -20.24 5.86 -6.18
C GLU A 100 -19.20 6.86 -5.68
N VAL A 101 -18.11 6.98 -6.40
CA VAL A 101 -17.04 7.97 -6.16
C VAL A 101 -16.49 8.46 -7.48
N ILE A 102 -16.35 9.77 -7.61
CA ILE A 102 -15.65 10.39 -8.74
C ILE A 102 -14.18 10.52 -8.35
N ALA A 103 -13.31 9.88 -9.11
CA ALA A 103 -11.87 9.99 -8.96
C ALA A 103 -11.28 10.84 -10.09
N THR A 104 -10.47 11.82 -9.73
CA THR A 104 -9.78 12.71 -10.68
C THR A 104 -8.29 12.66 -10.42
N ALA A 105 -7.50 12.53 -11.47
CA ALA A 105 -6.05 12.68 -11.40
C ALA A 105 -5.58 13.76 -12.41
N THR A 106 -4.67 14.60 -11.95
CA THR A 106 -4.02 15.61 -12.77
C THR A 106 -2.51 15.53 -12.60
N PHE A 107 -1.74 15.89 -13.62
CA PHE A 107 -0.29 16.01 -13.54
C PHE A 107 0.12 17.37 -14.11
N GLY A 108 0.86 18.15 -13.33
CA GLY A 108 1.23 19.51 -13.73
C GLY A 108 0.03 20.44 -14.02
N GLY A 109 -1.16 20.11 -13.47
CA GLY A 109 -2.42 20.81 -13.74
C GLY A 109 -3.23 20.25 -14.92
N GLU A 110 -2.66 19.39 -15.74
CA GLU A 110 -3.36 18.73 -16.85
C GLU A 110 -4.12 17.50 -16.39
N LEU A 111 -5.34 17.29 -16.92
CA LEU A 111 -6.19 16.16 -16.57
C LEU A 111 -5.62 14.87 -17.17
N LEU A 112 -5.33 13.88 -16.32
CA LEU A 112 -5.00 12.52 -16.76
C LEU A 112 -6.25 11.66 -16.93
N TYR A 113 -7.13 11.67 -15.94
CA TYR A 113 -8.42 10.99 -15.98
C TYR A 113 -9.41 11.58 -14.98
N ARG A 114 -10.70 11.38 -15.29
CA ARG A 114 -11.82 11.60 -14.37
C ARG A 114 -12.85 10.50 -14.60
N HIS A 115 -13.00 9.59 -13.63
CA HIS A 115 -13.87 8.42 -13.73
C HIS A 115 -14.76 8.32 -12.52
N THR A 116 -15.98 7.80 -12.72
CA THR A 116 -16.85 7.37 -11.62
C THR A 116 -16.65 5.89 -11.40
N TYR A 117 -16.42 5.50 -10.16
CA TYR A 117 -16.36 4.12 -9.72
C TYR A 117 -17.64 3.79 -8.97
N HIS A 118 -18.28 2.68 -9.33
CA HIS A 118 -19.54 2.25 -8.72
C HIS A 118 -19.30 1.01 -7.85
N PHE A 119 -20.02 0.95 -6.73
CA PHE A 119 -19.94 -0.15 -5.78
C PHE A 119 -21.33 -0.77 -5.59
N ASP A 120 -21.36 -2.09 -5.60
CA ASP A 120 -22.57 -2.89 -5.40
C ASP A 120 -22.96 -3.02 -3.91
N ALA A 121 -23.97 -3.86 -3.62
CA ALA A 121 -24.45 -4.13 -2.27
C ALA A 121 -23.39 -4.78 -1.35
N ASP A 122 -22.35 -5.37 -1.92
CA ASP A 122 -21.25 -6.01 -1.21
C ASP A 122 -20.06 -5.06 -1.00
N ALA A 123 -20.16 -3.81 -1.46
CA ALA A 123 -19.07 -2.84 -1.56
C ALA A 123 -17.95 -3.32 -2.50
N ALA A 124 -18.24 -4.24 -3.40
CA ALA A 124 -17.37 -4.62 -4.48
C ALA A 124 -17.52 -3.63 -5.65
N ARG A 125 -16.41 -3.35 -6.35
CA ARG A 125 -16.48 -2.54 -7.57
C ARG A 125 -17.31 -3.27 -8.61
N VAL A 126 -18.25 -2.58 -9.24
CA VAL A 126 -19.20 -3.17 -10.18
C VAL A 126 -18.50 -3.88 -11.35
N THR A 127 -19.03 -5.07 -11.67
CA THR A 127 -18.62 -5.91 -12.80
C THR A 127 -19.86 -6.38 -13.56
N PRO A 128 -19.73 -6.92 -14.78
CA PRO A 128 -20.84 -7.50 -15.51
C PRO A 128 -21.61 -8.52 -14.68
N ARG A 129 -22.92 -8.50 -14.79
CA ARG A 129 -23.81 -9.37 -14.02
C ARG A 129 -23.80 -10.79 -14.62
N ALA A 130 -23.47 -11.76 -13.81
CA ALA A 130 -23.52 -13.16 -14.17
C ALA A 130 -24.93 -13.77 -13.93
N PRO A 131 -25.25 -14.89 -14.60
CA PRO A 131 -26.45 -15.69 -14.31
C PRO A 131 -26.44 -16.22 -12.87
N ALA A 132 -27.63 -16.46 -12.33
CA ALA A 132 -27.76 -17.09 -11.01
C ALA A 132 -27.08 -18.47 -10.98
N GLY A 133 -26.34 -18.75 -9.93
CA GLY A 133 -25.58 -20.00 -9.76
C GLY A 133 -24.32 -20.12 -10.64
N ALA A 134 -23.87 -19.05 -11.25
CA ALA A 134 -22.60 -19.00 -11.96
C ALA A 134 -21.40 -19.32 -11.05
N ASP A 135 -20.32 -19.82 -11.62
CA ASP A 135 -19.05 -19.98 -10.93
C ASP A 135 -18.49 -18.62 -10.53
N THR A 136 -17.98 -18.50 -9.29
CA THR A 136 -17.52 -17.24 -8.72
C THR A 136 -16.00 -17.18 -8.68
N TYR A 137 -15.44 -16.03 -9.01
CA TYR A 137 -14.02 -15.70 -8.95
C TYR A 137 -13.84 -14.43 -8.14
N LEU A 138 -13.09 -14.50 -7.03
CA LEU A 138 -12.88 -13.38 -6.14
C LEU A 138 -11.55 -12.70 -6.46
N PHE A 139 -11.59 -11.43 -6.82
CA PHE A 139 -10.41 -10.60 -7.07
C PHE A 139 -10.19 -9.70 -5.86
N LEU A 140 -9.19 -10.01 -5.03
CA LEU A 140 -8.83 -9.27 -3.81
C LEU A 140 -7.48 -8.60 -3.98
N GLY A 141 -7.35 -7.37 -3.55
CA GLY A 141 -6.06 -6.69 -3.63
C GLY A 141 -6.15 -5.19 -3.40
N ASP A 142 -5.17 -4.51 -3.94
CA ASP A 142 -5.03 -3.06 -3.86
C ASP A 142 -5.57 -2.32 -5.10
N SER A 143 -4.98 -1.16 -5.39
CA SER A 143 -5.32 -0.34 -6.57
C SER A 143 -5.11 -1.06 -7.91
N PHE A 144 -4.21 -2.04 -7.96
CA PHE A 144 -3.96 -2.84 -9.17
C PHE A 144 -5.08 -3.84 -9.43
N VAL A 145 -5.65 -4.47 -8.40
CA VAL A 145 -6.84 -5.30 -8.55
C VAL A 145 -8.08 -4.45 -8.74
N PHE A 146 -8.18 -3.34 -8.03
CA PHE A 146 -9.26 -2.37 -8.16
C PHE A 146 -9.40 -1.85 -9.60
N GLY A 147 -8.29 -1.60 -10.28
CA GLY A 147 -8.27 -0.95 -11.59
C GLY A 147 -8.30 0.57 -11.47
N GLN A 148 -7.44 1.14 -10.60
CA GLN A 148 -7.37 2.59 -10.42
C GLN A 148 -6.98 3.30 -11.71
N GLY A 149 -7.68 4.39 -12.03
CA GLY A 149 -7.46 5.17 -13.25
C GLY A 149 -8.23 4.67 -14.47
N LEU A 150 -9.05 3.61 -14.33
CA LEU A 150 -9.86 3.04 -15.40
C LEU A 150 -11.35 3.06 -15.03
N VAL A 151 -12.22 3.06 -16.03
CA VAL A 151 -13.66 2.87 -15.82
C VAL A 151 -13.97 1.45 -15.35
N ASP A 152 -15.15 1.22 -14.78
CA ASP A 152 -15.50 -0.07 -14.15
C ASP A 152 -15.33 -1.25 -15.10
N GLU A 153 -15.72 -1.06 -16.33
CA GLU A 153 -15.68 -2.06 -17.40
C GLU A 153 -14.25 -2.49 -17.80
N GLN A 154 -13.27 -1.70 -17.50
CA GLN A 154 -11.86 -1.94 -17.84
C GLN A 154 -11.07 -2.58 -16.70
N SER A 155 -11.67 -2.77 -15.51
CA SER A 155 -11.03 -3.48 -14.41
C SER A 155 -10.74 -4.94 -14.76
N LEU A 156 -9.74 -5.56 -14.10
CA LEU A 156 -9.37 -6.95 -14.36
C LEU A 156 -10.56 -7.91 -14.21
N ALA A 157 -11.33 -7.77 -13.14
CA ALA A 157 -12.50 -8.62 -12.90
C ALA A 157 -13.56 -8.44 -13.99
N ALA A 158 -13.84 -7.19 -14.40
CA ALA A 158 -14.82 -6.93 -15.44
C ALA A 158 -14.40 -7.48 -16.79
N GLN A 159 -13.13 -7.30 -17.17
CA GLN A 159 -12.61 -7.86 -18.42
C GLN A 159 -12.58 -9.40 -18.39
N PHE A 160 -12.25 -10.00 -17.24
CA PHE A 160 -12.30 -11.44 -17.09
C PHE A 160 -13.73 -11.99 -17.25
N ALA A 161 -14.75 -11.32 -16.67
CA ALA A 161 -16.14 -11.68 -16.88
C ALA A 161 -16.54 -11.63 -18.37
N ARG A 162 -16.26 -10.50 -19.05
CA ARG A 162 -16.58 -10.32 -20.47
C ARG A 162 -15.93 -11.32 -21.39
N LEU A 163 -14.67 -11.63 -21.18
CA LEU A 163 -13.95 -12.65 -21.95
C LEU A 163 -14.56 -14.05 -21.79
N ASN A 164 -15.35 -14.26 -20.75
CA ASN A 164 -16.11 -15.46 -20.50
C ASN A 164 -17.62 -15.25 -20.77
N GLU A 165 -17.95 -14.31 -21.65
CA GLU A 165 -19.32 -14.03 -22.11
C GLU A 165 -20.31 -13.73 -20.95
N ASP A 166 -19.80 -13.11 -19.88
CA ASP A 166 -20.53 -12.80 -18.64
C ASP A 166 -21.20 -14.03 -17.98
N LYS A 167 -20.72 -15.24 -18.29
CA LYS A 167 -21.26 -16.51 -17.76
C LYS A 167 -20.73 -16.86 -16.37
N LEU A 168 -19.77 -16.11 -15.85
CA LEU A 168 -19.19 -16.28 -14.53
C LEU A 168 -19.28 -15.00 -13.69
N HIS A 169 -19.30 -15.16 -12.37
CA HIS A 169 -19.35 -14.07 -11.42
C HIS A 169 -17.94 -13.65 -11.00
N ALA A 170 -17.42 -12.60 -11.57
CA ALA A 170 -16.13 -12.00 -11.18
C ALA A 170 -16.38 -10.86 -10.19
N VAL A 171 -15.93 -11.00 -8.95
CA VAL A 171 -16.17 -10.03 -7.88
C VAL A 171 -14.92 -9.21 -7.65
N ASN A 172 -14.95 -7.90 -7.84
CA ASN A 172 -13.82 -7.00 -7.65
C ASN A 172 -13.84 -6.41 -6.22
N LEU A 173 -13.05 -7.00 -5.33
CA LEU A 173 -12.85 -6.59 -3.94
C LEU A 173 -11.51 -5.85 -3.74
N GLY A 174 -10.91 -5.34 -4.80
CA GLY A 174 -9.73 -4.50 -4.73
C GLY A 174 -10.05 -3.15 -4.07
N VAL A 175 -9.13 -2.65 -3.24
CA VAL A 175 -9.25 -1.32 -2.61
C VAL A 175 -7.89 -0.63 -2.64
N PRO A 176 -7.77 0.58 -3.21
CA PRO A 176 -6.51 1.31 -3.24
C PRO A 176 -5.86 1.41 -1.87
N GLY A 177 -4.57 1.08 -1.79
CA GLY A 177 -3.81 1.15 -0.55
C GLY A 177 -3.77 -0.13 0.29
N TYR A 178 -4.56 -1.15 -0.03
CA TYR A 178 -4.52 -2.43 0.70
C TYR A 178 -3.18 -3.15 0.54
N GLY A 179 -2.90 -4.04 1.49
CA GLY A 179 -1.83 -5.04 1.47
C GLY A 179 -2.36 -6.39 1.92
N PRO A 180 -1.55 -7.47 1.91
CA PRO A 180 -1.96 -8.81 2.32
C PRO A 180 -2.60 -8.90 3.71
N ASN A 181 -2.20 -8.03 4.63
CA ASN A 181 -2.80 -7.89 5.97
C ASN A 181 -4.30 -7.56 5.91
N HIS A 182 -4.75 -6.71 4.98
CA HIS A 182 -6.17 -6.41 4.77
C HIS A 182 -6.91 -7.64 4.23
N LEU A 183 -6.30 -8.37 3.29
CA LEU A 183 -6.91 -9.54 2.66
C LEU A 183 -7.11 -10.65 3.70
N VAL A 184 -6.08 -10.96 4.47
CA VAL A 184 -6.17 -11.94 5.58
C VAL A 184 -7.23 -11.51 6.60
N ARG A 185 -7.23 -10.22 6.98
CA ARG A 185 -8.21 -9.70 7.94
C ARG A 185 -9.64 -9.79 7.42
N ALA A 186 -9.86 -9.54 6.12
CA ALA A 186 -11.19 -9.68 5.51
C ALA A 186 -11.74 -11.11 5.63
N PHE A 187 -10.89 -12.11 5.43
CA PHE A 187 -11.27 -13.52 5.67
C PHE A 187 -11.53 -13.80 7.15
N GLU A 188 -10.63 -13.43 8.03
CA GLU A 188 -10.71 -13.74 9.47
C GLU A 188 -11.85 -13.00 10.16
N ALA A 189 -12.23 -11.83 9.67
CA ALA A 189 -13.37 -11.07 10.18
C ALA A 189 -14.73 -11.49 9.59
N GLY A 190 -14.75 -12.52 8.74
CA GLY A 190 -15.99 -13.01 8.14
C GLY A 190 -16.58 -12.12 7.03
N LEU A 191 -15.84 -11.12 6.53
CA LEU A 191 -16.36 -10.23 5.48
C LEU A 191 -16.63 -10.96 4.15
N LEU A 192 -16.00 -12.12 3.96
CA LEU A 192 -16.16 -12.97 2.78
C LEU A 192 -17.12 -14.14 2.99
N ASP A 193 -17.78 -14.25 4.15
CA ASP A 193 -18.70 -15.35 4.46
C ASP A 193 -19.91 -15.39 3.52
N ARG A 194 -20.31 -14.24 2.99
CA ARG A 194 -21.38 -14.10 2.00
C ARG A 194 -21.15 -14.90 0.70
N TYR A 195 -19.90 -15.24 0.41
CA TYR A 195 -19.53 -16.05 -0.76
C TYR A 195 -19.39 -17.55 -0.43
N ALA A 196 -19.50 -17.98 0.83
CA ALA A 196 -19.32 -19.37 1.22
C ALA A 196 -20.34 -20.35 0.63
N GLY A 197 -21.56 -19.85 0.33
CA GLY A 197 -22.58 -20.63 -0.37
C GLY A 197 -22.47 -20.66 -1.89
N GLN A 198 -21.48 -19.95 -2.46
CA GLN A 198 -21.25 -19.85 -3.89
C GLN A 198 -20.16 -20.84 -4.34
N ARG A 199 -20.16 -21.19 -5.63
CA ARG A 199 -19.11 -22.02 -6.22
C ARG A 199 -17.86 -21.19 -6.53
N VAL A 200 -17.10 -20.84 -5.49
CA VAL A 200 -15.85 -20.07 -5.68
C VAL A 200 -14.80 -20.98 -6.29
N LYS A 201 -14.29 -20.61 -7.47
CA LYS A 201 -13.33 -21.38 -8.26
C LYS A 201 -11.89 -20.93 -8.07
N ALA A 202 -11.68 -19.65 -7.79
CA ALA A 202 -10.35 -19.11 -7.49
C ALA A 202 -10.47 -17.81 -6.68
N VAL A 203 -9.44 -17.56 -5.89
CA VAL A 203 -9.13 -16.25 -5.31
C VAL A 203 -7.92 -15.71 -6.04
N VAL A 204 -8.05 -14.55 -6.67
CA VAL A 204 -6.98 -13.90 -7.44
C VAL A 204 -6.53 -12.66 -6.70
N THR A 205 -5.22 -12.49 -6.53
CA THR A 205 -4.65 -11.26 -5.99
C THR A 205 -3.47 -10.79 -6.83
N TRP A 206 -3.17 -9.50 -6.77
CA TRP A 206 -1.99 -8.94 -7.43
C TRP A 206 -1.02 -8.43 -6.38
N ILE A 207 0.25 -8.80 -6.48
CA ILE A 207 1.30 -8.33 -5.59
C ILE A 207 2.24 -7.38 -6.32
N ILE A 208 2.64 -6.34 -5.59
CA ILE A 208 3.63 -5.34 -6.01
C ILE A 208 4.66 -5.14 -4.89
N PRO A 209 5.86 -4.61 -5.18
CA PRO A 209 6.91 -4.40 -4.17
C PRO A 209 6.45 -3.61 -2.93
N ALA A 210 5.58 -2.61 -3.13
CA ALA A 210 5.04 -1.78 -2.04
C ALA A 210 4.30 -2.58 -0.96
N HIS A 211 3.80 -3.78 -1.27
CA HIS A 211 3.12 -4.63 -0.30
C HIS A 211 4.05 -5.11 0.82
N LEU A 212 5.36 -5.25 0.56
CA LEU A 212 6.35 -5.59 1.60
C LEU A 212 6.40 -4.51 2.70
N ALA A 213 6.35 -3.24 2.32
CA ALA A 213 6.31 -2.14 3.26
C ALA A 213 4.94 -2.00 3.94
N ARG A 214 3.84 -2.22 3.21
CA ARG A 214 2.47 -2.08 3.74
C ARG A 214 2.16 -3.05 4.88
N VAL A 215 2.69 -4.28 4.88
CA VAL A 215 2.42 -5.25 5.95
C VAL A 215 3.00 -4.85 7.31
N THR A 216 3.98 -3.94 7.33
CA THR A 216 4.55 -3.35 8.56
C THR A 216 4.03 -1.95 8.87
N GLY A 217 3.11 -1.43 8.05
CA GLY A 217 2.49 -0.12 8.27
C GLY A 217 3.35 1.05 7.79
N ASP A 218 4.28 0.81 6.86
CA ASP A 218 5.07 1.85 6.20
C ASP A 218 4.20 2.51 5.11
N GLY A 219 3.54 3.59 5.50
CA GLY A 219 2.68 4.42 4.68
C GLY A 219 1.77 5.27 5.57
N SER A 220 1.73 6.58 5.31
CA SER A 220 1.00 7.55 6.16
C SER A 220 -0.50 7.26 6.28
N TRP A 221 -1.08 6.59 5.27
CA TRP A 221 -2.51 6.22 5.25
C TRP A 221 -2.83 4.91 5.98
N LEU A 222 -1.81 4.14 6.43
CA LEU A 222 -1.99 2.80 6.99
C LEU A 222 -2.25 2.77 8.50
N GLY A 223 -2.35 3.92 9.16
CA GLY A 223 -2.49 3.99 10.61
C GLY A 223 -3.63 3.16 11.17
N SER A 224 -4.83 3.26 10.58
CA SER A 224 -6.01 2.49 10.97
C SER A 224 -6.04 1.05 10.41
N SER A 225 -5.10 0.68 9.55
CA SER A 225 -5.05 -0.63 8.88
C SER A 225 -4.73 -1.78 9.85
N PRO A 226 -5.16 -3.02 9.52
CA PRO A 226 -4.91 -4.19 10.34
C PRO A 226 -3.41 -4.46 10.51
N ARG A 227 -2.98 -4.60 11.74
CA ARG A 227 -1.61 -4.94 12.13
C ARG A 227 -1.51 -6.41 12.50
N TYR A 228 -0.50 -7.07 11.96
CA TYR A 228 -0.15 -8.44 12.28
C TYR A 228 1.26 -8.51 12.84
N GLN A 229 1.51 -9.49 13.70
CA GLN A 229 2.84 -9.88 14.16
C GLN A 229 3.04 -11.37 13.94
N LEU A 230 4.30 -11.80 13.80
CA LEU A 230 4.64 -13.21 13.77
C LEU A 230 4.80 -13.72 15.20
N GLU A 231 3.99 -14.71 15.55
CA GLU A 231 4.12 -15.50 16.78
C GLU A 231 4.45 -16.94 16.39
N ASN A 232 5.68 -17.37 16.63
CA ASN A 232 6.17 -18.67 16.21
C ASN A 232 5.97 -18.96 14.70
N GLY A 233 6.20 -17.94 13.85
CA GLY A 233 6.04 -18.03 12.41
C GLY A 233 4.60 -17.92 11.90
N VAL A 234 3.61 -17.77 12.77
CA VAL A 234 2.18 -17.62 12.43
C VAL A 234 1.78 -16.16 12.54
N PRO A 235 1.15 -15.56 11.51
CA PRO A 235 0.67 -14.19 11.59
C PRO A 235 -0.56 -14.10 12.52
N ARG A 236 -0.47 -13.24 13.54
CA ARG A 236 -1.53 -12.96 14.50
C ARG A 236 -1.99 -11.52 14.39
N TYR A 237 -3.29 -11.30 14.32
CA TYR A 237 -3.89 -9.98 14.35
C TYR A 237 -3.74 -9.33 15.73
N THR A 238 -3.24 -8.09 15.77
CA THR A 238 -2.93 -7.36 17.01
C THR A 238 -3.57 -5.98 17.08
N GLY A 239 -4.64 -5.74 16.34
CA GLY A 239 -5.32 -4.45 16.27
C GLY A 239 -4.91 -3.62 15.04
N SER A 240 -4.93 -2.31 15.16
CA SER A 240 -4.43 -1.41 14.11
C SER A 240 -3.02 -0.92 14.41
N PHE A 241 -2.33 -0.35 13.41
CA PHE A 241 -1.03 0.27 13.63
C PHE A 241 -1.11 1.46 14.58
N ASP A 242 -2.17 2.28 14.50
CA ASP A 242 -2.36 3.40 15.41
C ASP A 242 -2.61 2.94 16.84
N ALA A 243 -3.47 1.94 17.05
CA ALA A 243 -3.71 1.38 18.39
C ALA A 243 -2.40 0.86 19.01
N TYR A 244 -1.55 0.21 18.20
CA TYR A 244 -0.24 -0.22 18.66
C TYR A 244 0.68 0.95 19.02
N ARG A 245 0.75 1.99 18.20
CA ARG A 245 1.57 3.19 18.44
C ARG A 245 1.14 3.93 19.72
N TRP A 246 -0.15 3.98 19.97
CA TRP A 246 -0.70 4.56 21.22
C TRP A 246 -0.28 3.80 22.47
N THR A 247 -0.30 2.47 22.43
CA THR A 247 0.10 1.62 23.56
C THR A 247 1.62 1.44 23.69
N HIS A 248 2.39 1.79 22.65
CA HIS A 248 3.85 1.69 22.59
C HIS A 248 4.46 3.05 22.19
N PRO A 249 4.55 4.02 23.12
CA PRO A 249 4.90 5.39 22.77
C PRO A 249 6.29 5.54 22.11
N LEU A 250 7.25 4.67 22.41
CA LEU A 250 8.55 4.70 21.73
C LEU A 250 8.42 4.29 20.25
N ALA A 251 7.54 3.33 19.93
CA ALA A 251 7.26 2.95 18.55
C ALA A 251 6.52 4.06 17.81
N GLY A 252 5.58 4.73 18.46
CA GLY A 252 4.90 5.91 17.94
C GLY A 252 5.86 7.06 17.65
N LEU A 253 6.76 7.36 18.58
CA LEU A 253 7.80 8.39 18.41
C LEU A 253 8.75 8.03 17.24
N LYS A 254 9.23 6.78 17.17
CA LYS A 254 10.09 6.33 16.08
C LYS A 254 9.41 6.48 14.72
N HIS A 255 8.12 6.13 14.63
CA HIS A 255 7.35 6.30 13.40
C HIS A 255 7.22 7.77 13.00
N LEU A 256 6.83 8.64 13.94
CA LEU A 256 6.72 10.06 13.70
C LEU A 256 8.05 10.69 13.24
N LEU A 257 9.15 10.32 13.89
CA LEU A 257 10.49 10.78 13.50
C LEU A 257 10.92 10.21 12.14
N GLY A 258 10.57 8.95 11.83
CA GLY A 258 10.87 8.32 10.55
C GLY A 258 10.12 8.97 9.38
N GLU A 259 8.89 9.45 9.58
CA GLU A 259 8.15 10.21 8.56
C GLU A 259 8.77 11.59 8.28
N GLN A 260 9.45 12.17 9.27
CA GLN A 260 10.02 13.50 9.16
C GLN A 260 11.51 13.52 8.80
N PHE A 261 12.26 12.50 9.24
CA PHE A 261 13.71 12.43 9.08
C PHE A 261 14.14 11.19 8.31
N ARG A 262 14.68 11.39 7.12
CA ARG A 262 15.17 10.31 6.23
C ARG A 262 16.26 9.44 6.86
N PHE A 263 17.14 10.04 7.67
CA PHE A 263 18.17 9.27 8.36
C PHE A 263 17.61 8.33 9.42
N VAL A 264 16.49 8.70 10.08
CA VAL A 264 15.79 7.83 11.05
C VAL A 264 15.19 6.63 10.32
N ASP A 265 14.62 6.86 9.15
CA ASP A 265 14.10 5.79 8.31
C ASP A 265 15.22 4.84 7.83
N ALA A 266 16.42 5.36 7.53
CA ALA A 266 17.56 4.55 7.13
C ALA A 266 18.09 3.62 8.24
N ILE A 267 17.91 4.00 9.53
CA ILE A 267 18.36 3.19 10.66
C ILE A 267 17.54 1.89 10.75
N GLY A 268 18.24 0.74 10.75
CA GLY A 268 17.61 -0.58 10.85
C GLY A 268 16.88 -1.02 9.58
N LYS A 269 17.10 -0.37 8.44
CA LYS A 269 16.44 -0.67 7.17
C LYS A 269 16.54 -2.16 6.80
N ARG A 270 17.71 -2.77 6.92
CA ARG A 270 17.90 -4.21 6.59
C ARG A 270 17.06 -5.13 7.47
N GLN A 271 17.02 -4.87 8.78
CA GLN A 271 16.22 -5.66 9.71
C GLN A 271 14.74 -5.53 9.41
N ARG A 272 14.24 -4.29 9.19
CA ARG A 272 12.85 -4.06 8.77
C ARG A 272 12.52 -4.76 7.46
N GLN A 273 13.44 -4.77 6.51
CA GLN A 273 13.25 -5.44 5.23
C GLN A 273 13.06 -6.95 5.39
N GLN A 274 13.83 -7.59 6.28
CA GLN A 274 13.65 -9.01 6.56
C GLN A 274 12.32 -9.29 7.27
N GLU A 275 11.98 -8.49 8.28
CA GLU A 275 10.68 -8.56 8.97
C GLU A 275 9.50 -8.39 8.00
N GLN A 276 9.61 -7.48 7.03
CA GLN A 276 8.62 -7.27 5.98
C GLN A 276 8.44 -8.51 5.10
N ILE A 277 9.54 -9.12 4.66
CA ILE A 277 9.51 -10.33 3.84
C ILE A 277 8.89 -11.49 4.62
N ASP A 278 9.34 -11.72 5.85
CA ASP A 278 8.88 -12.83 6.68
C ASP A 278 7.37 -12.72 6.98
N LEU A 279 6.92 -11.52 7.37
CA LEU A 279 5.49 -11.26 7.63
C LEU A 279 4.67 -11.36 6.34
N PHE A 280 5.16 -10.81 5.24
CA PHE A 280 4.48 -10.90 3.94
C PHE A 280 4.27 -12.35 3.52
N LEU A 281 5.31 -13.19 3.59
CA LEU A 281 5.24 -14.60 3.22
C LEU A 281 4.28 -15.38 4.12
N ALA A 282 4.31 -15.13 5.42
CA ALA A 282 3.39 -15.75 6.37
C ALA A 282 1.93 -15.34 6.10
N LEU A 283 1.68 -14.07 5.78
CA LEU A 283 0.34 -13.60 5.40
C LEU A 283 -0.14 -14.22 4.09
N MET A 284 0.73 -14.38 3.09
CA MET A 284 0.38 -15.03 1.83
C MET A 284 0.09 -16.53 2.01
N ALA A 285 0.86 -17.24 2.83
CA ALA A 285 0.59 -18.61 3.21
C ALA A 285 -0.75 -18.75 3.96
N ARG A 286 -1.03 -17.80 4.88
CA ARG A 286 -2.31 -17.75 5.60
C ARG A 286 -3.47 -17.48 4.66
N LEU A 287 -3.32 -16.56 3.70
CA LEU A 287 -4.34 -16.25 2.70
C LEU A 287 -4.66 -17.46 1.83
N GLN A 288 -3.64 -18.21 1.37
CA GLN A 288 -3.82 -19.47 0.63
C GLN A 288 -4.62 -20.50 1.45
N THR A 289 -4.26 -20.65 2.73
CA THR A 289 -4.97 -21.56 3.64
C THR A 289 -6.43 -21.14 3.81
N LEU A 290 -6.69 -19.87 4.05
CA LEU A 290 -8.05 -19.34 4.22
C LEU A 290 -8.90 -19.49 2.96
N ALA A 291 -8.33 -19.25 1.77
CA ALA A 291 -9.03 -19.45 0.50
C ALA A 291 -9.42 -20.91 0.30
N ARG A 292 -8.49 -21.82 0.56
CA ARG A 292 -8.74 -23.27 0.47
C ARG A 292 -9.76 -23.74 1.51
N ASP A 293 -9.59 -23.37 2.78
CA ASP A 293 -10.41 -23.88 3.87
C ASP A 293 -11.86 -23.34 3.79
N LYS A 294 -12.04 -22.08 3.36
CA LYS A 294 -13.37 -21.47 3.25
C LYS A 294 -14.09 -21.84 1.96
N PHE A 295 -13.38 -21.92 0.83
CA PHE A 295 -13.99 -22.03 -0.48
C PHE A 295 -13.57 -23.28 -1.26
N GLY A 296 -12.60 -24.05 -0.79
CA GLY A 296 -11.99 -25.11 -1.59
C GLY A 296 -11.22 -24.58 -2.82
N ALA A 297 -10.92 -23.28 -2.85
CA ALA A 297 -10.42 -22.59 -4.02
C ALA A 297 -8.92 -22.29 -3.93
N PRO A 298 -8.17 -22.36 -5.04
CA PRO A 298 -6.77 -21.96 -5.06
C PRO A 298 -6.63 -20.44 -4.94
N LEU A 299 -5.53 -19.99 -4.32
CA LEU A 299 -5.03 -18.63 -4.42
C LEU A 299 -4.14 -18.52 -5.67
N ILE A 300 -4.44 -17.60 -6.57
CA ILE A 300 -3.61 -17.27 -7.74
C ILE A 300 -3.01 -15.88 -7.53
N VAL A 301 -1.71 -15.76 -7.71
CA VAL A 301 -1.01 -14.50 -7.53
C VAL A 301 -0.52 -13.96 -8.87
N VAL A 302 -1.06 -12.81 -9.26
CA VAL A 302 -0.52 -11.98 -10.33
C VAL A 302 0.62 -11.15 -9.77
N TYR A 303 1.70 -10.98 -10.51
CA TYR A 303 2.78 -10.08 -10.14
C TYR A 303 3.32 -9.34 -11.35
N SER A 304 3.71 -8.12 -11.16
CA SER A 304 4.41 -7.31 -12.15
C SER A 304 5.74 -6.84 -11.58
N TRP A 305 6.73 -6.83 -12.47
CA TRP A 305 7.97 -6.12 -12.27
C TRP A 305 7.87 -4.84 -13.07
N PRO A 306 7.84 -3.66 -12.49
CA PRO A 306 8.21 -2.49 -13.25
C PRO A 306 9.67 -2.69 -13.64
N ASP A 307 9.97 -2.77 -14.93
CA ASP A 307 11.35 -2.73 -15.39
C ASP A 307 11.97 -1.35 -15.12
N GLU A 308 13.28 -1.20 -15.39
CA GLU A 308 13.97 0.08 -15.24
C GLU A 308 13.31 1.22 -16.04
N ALA A 309 12.53 0.88 -17.08
CA ALA A 309 11.84 1.84 -17.95
C ALA A 309 10.57 2.43 -17.33
N THR A 310 9.98 1.82 -16.32
CA THR A 310 8.84 2.39 -15.59
C THR A 310 9.22 3.53 -14.65
N GLN A 311 10.44 4.05 -14.80
CA GLN A 311 10.96 5.24 -14.16
C GLN A 311 10.66 5.38 -12.66
N GLY A 312 11.55 4.90 -11.92
CA GLY A 312 11.77 5.47 -10.61
C GLY A 312 11.08 4.74 -9.49
N GLY A 313 11.88 4.11 -8.70
CA GLY A 313 11.59 3.93 -7.32
C GLY A 313 11.16 2.56 -6.89
N TYR A 314 11.23 1.58 -7.73
CA TYR A 314 11.22 0.20 -7.24
C TYR A 314 12.65 -0.32 -7.05
N ALA A 315 13.45 0.42 -6.29
CA ALA A 315 14.75 -0.05 -5.77
C ALA A 315 14.64 -1.38 -4.98
N ASP A 316 13.42 -1.87 -4.79
CA ASP A 316 13.10 -3.09 -4.05
C ASP A 316 12.83 -4.31 -4.93
N MET A 317 13.12 -4.24 -6.23
CA MET A 317 12.90 -5.37 -7.15
C MET A 317 13.70 -6.61 -6.77
N GLU A 318 14.95 -6.42 -6.38
CA GLU A 318 15.80 -7.52 -5.90
C GLU A 318 15.20 -8.25 -4.68
N ARG A 319 14.39 -7.58 -3.90
CA ARG A 319 13.71 -8.15 -2.72
C ARG A 319 12.56 -9.09 -3.08
N LEU A 320 11.92 -8.90 -4.22
CA LEU A 320 10.82 -9.77 -4.63
C LEU A 320 11.29 -11.08 -5.26
N VAL A 321 12.48 -11.15 -5.84
CA VAL A 321 12.98 -12.42 -6.40
C VAL A 321 12.94 -13.56 -5.38
N PRO A 322 13.51 -13.42 -4.16
CA PRO A 322 13.39 -14.45 -3.13
C PRO A 322 11.94 -14.68 -2.68
N VAL A 323 11.10 -13.64 -2.64
CA VAL A 323 9.69 -13.75 -2.30
C VAL A 323 8.95 -14.63 -3.30
N LEU A 324 9.13 -14.43 -4.61
CA LEU A 324 8.51 -15.27 -5.64
C LEU A 324 8.98 -16.72 -5.55
N GLY A 325 10.26 -16.94 -5.27
CA GLY A 325 10.81 -18.28 -5.02
C GLY A 325 10.11 -18.97 -3.84
N ALA A 326 9.87 -18.24 -2.75
CA ALA A 326 9.17 -18.75 -1.57
C ALA A 326 7.68 -19.04 -1.88
N LEU A 327 6.98 -18.15 -2.60
CA LEU A 327 5.58 -18.37 -3.00
C LEU A 327 5.43 -19.61 -3.90
N ARG A 328 6.37 -19.86 -4.82
CA ARG A 328 6.39 -21.09 -5.62
C ARG A 328 6.57 -22.34 -4.75
N LYS A 329 7.45 -22.29 -3.74
CA LYS A 329 7.63 -23.40 -2.78
C LYS A 329 6.37 -23.68 -1.95
N LEU A 330 5.55 -22.66 -1.70
CA LEU A 330 4.22 -22.81 -1.07
C LEU A 330 3.18 -23.41 -2.02
N GLY A 331 3.52 -23.67 -3.29
CA GLY A 331 2.59 -24.19 -4.29
C GLY A 331 1.58 -23.15 -4.77
N ILE A 332 1.83 -21.85 -4.60
CA ILE A 332 0.95 -20.79 -5.08
C ILE A 332 1.20 -20.56 -6.57
N PRO A 333 0.18 -20.72 -7.45
CA PRO A 333 0.28 -20.39 -8.86
C PRO A 333 0.60 -18.89 -9.06
N LEU A 334 1.68 -18.63 -9.82
CA LEU A 334 2.14 -17.27 -10.12
C LEU A 334 1.91 -16.95 -11.61
N LEU A 335 1.36 -15.76 -11.87
CA LEU A 335 1.17 -15.20 -13.20
C LEU A 335 2.03 -13.94 -13.34
N SER A 336 3.02 -13.99 -14.24
CA SER A 336 3.90 -12.86 -14.55
C SER A 336 3.26 -11.96 -15.59
N VAL A 337 3.10 -10.67 -15.25
CA VAL A 337 2.65 -9.67 -16.22
C VAL A 337 3.72 -9.40 -17.25
N ASP A 338 4.99 -9.38 -16.86
CA ASP A 338 6.12 -9.09 -17.77
C ASP A 338 6.21 -10.12 -18.91
N ASN A 339 5.94 -11.39 -18.61
CA ASN A 339 5.90 -12.41 -19.65
C ASN A 339 4.77 -12.19 -20.67
N LEU A 340 3.70 -11.50 -20.28
CA LEU A 340 2.58 -11.16 -21.17
C LEU A 340 2.83 -9.88 -21.98
N THR A 341 3.69 -9.02 -21.50
CA THR A 341 3.86 -7.66 -22.00
C THR A 341 5.24 -7.41 -22.63
N SER A 342 6.13 -8.39 -22.63
CA SER A 342 7.54 -8.26 -23.05
C SER A 342 7.76 -7.70 -24.45
N ALA A 343 6.78 -7.84 -25.35
CA ALA A 343 6.85 -7.32 -26.72
C ALA A 343 6.12 -5.98 -26.91
N ILE A 344 5.58 -5.38 -25.83
CA ILE A 344 4.73 -4.20 -25.87
C ILE A 344 5.49 -3.00 -25.30
N ASN A 345 5.36 -1.84 -25.95
CA ASN A 345 5.99 -0.62 -25.46
C ASN A 345 5.40 -0.21 -24.09
N VAL A 346 6.27 0.09 -23.13
CA VAL A 346 5.92 0.49 -21.76
C VAL A 346 4.89 1.63 -21.71
N SER A 347 4.98 2.59 -22.64
CA SER A 347 4.01 3.69 -22.72
C SER A 347 2.56 3.25 -22.96
N GLN A 348 2.34 2.01 -23.44
CA GLN A 348 1.02 1.41 -23.62
C GLN A 348 0.59 0.59 -22.41
N LEU A 349 1.51 0.28 -21.50
CA LEU A 349 1.27 -0.61 -20.36
C LEU A 349 0.85 0.13 -19.09
N ILE A 350 1.27 1.38 -18.94
CA ILE A 350 1.01 2.17 -17.74
C ILE A 350 0.30 3.48 -18.08
N ILE A 351 -0.54 3.93 -17.20
CA ILE A 351 -1.15 5.28 -17.28
C ILE A 351 -0.02 6.28 -17.00
N PRO A 352 0.27 7.19 -17.93
CA PRO A 352 1.36 8.15 -17.80
C PRO A 352 1.30 8.90 -16.47
N HIS A 353 2.45 9.07 -15.82
CA HIS A 353 2.61 9.74 -14.52
C HIS A 353 1.87 9.14 -13.34
N ASP A 354 0.92 8.22 -13.53
CA ASP A 354 0.17 7.53 -12.48
C ASP A 354 0.83 6.20 -12.07
N GLY A 355 1.40 5.48 -13.02
CA GLY A 355 2.08 4.19 -12.79
C GLY A 355 1.14 2.98 -12.65
N HIS A 356 -0.18 3.17 -12.71
CA HIS A 356 -1.13 2.05 -12.74
C HIS A 356 -1.24 1.46 -14.14
N PRO A 357 -1.57 0.15 -14.26
CA PRO A 357 -1.73 -0.52 -15.54
C PRO A 357 -2.85 0.09 -16.40
N THR A 358 -2.67 0.06 -17.72
CA THR A 358 -3.74 0.40 -18.68
C THR A 358 -4.71 -0.76 -18.85
N ALA A 359 -5.85 -0.51 -19.50
CA ALA A 359 -6.86 -1.53 -19.83
C ALA A 359 -6.26 -2.71 -20.65
N LEU A 360 -5.25 -2.45 -21.48
CA LEU A 360 -4.55 -3.48 -22.25
C LEU A 360 -3.90 -4.54 -21.34
N VAL A 361 -3.23 -4.12 -20.28
CA VAL A 361 -2.58 -5.04 -19.34
C VAL A 361 -3.62 -5.94 -18.66
N TYR A 362 -4.75 -5.36 -18.24
CA TYR A 362 -5.83 -6.12 -17.62
C TYR A 362 -6.46 -7.13 -18.58
N GLU A 363 -6.61 -6.76 -19.85
CA GLU A 363 -7.08 -7.69 -20.89
C GLU A 363 -6.13 -8.88 -21.08
N LEU A 364 -4.82 -8.62 -21.15
CA LEU A 364 -3.82 -9.68 -21.31
C LEU A 364 -3.82 -10.63 -20.09
N ILE A 365 -3.91 -10.09 -18.87
CA ILE A 365 -4.00 -10.91 -17.65
C ILE A 365 -5.30 -11.73 -17.66
N ALA A 366 -6.43 -11.13 -18.01
CA ALA A 366 -7.71 -11.80 -18.05
C ALA A 366 -7.73 -12.97 -19.07
N ARG A 367 -7.11 -12.78 -20.25
CA ARG A 367 -6.92 -13.82 -21.25
C ARG A 367 -6.03 -14.98 -20.73
N ASP A 368 -4.93 -14.65 -20.03
CA ASP A 368 -4.05 -15.67 -19.46
C ASP A 368 -4.71 -16.42 -18.29
N LEU A 369 -5.48 -15.74 -17.45
CA LEU A 369 -6.30 -16.37 -16.40
C LEU A 369 -7.34 -17.34 -17.01
N LYS A 370 -8.08 -16.91 -18.06
CA LYS A 370 -9.02 -17.76 -18.78
C LYS A 370 -8.36 -19.05 -19.26
N ARG A 371 -7.20 -18.93 -19.90
CA ARG A 371 -6.43 -20.07 -20.40
C ARG A 371 -5.96 -21.01 -19.27
N ARG A 372 -5.38 -20.46 -18.18
CA ARG A 372 -4.85 -21.25 -17.05
C ARG A 372 -5.93 -21.97 -16.27
N LEU A 373 -7.13 -21.38 -16.22
CA LEU A 373 -8.29 -21.96 -15.54
C LEU A 373 -9.07 -22.92 -16.46
N ASN A 374 -8.59 -23.16 -17.68
CA ASN A 374 -9.23 -24.00 -18.71
C ASN A 374 -10.71 -23.62 -18.93
N LEU A 375 -10.99 -22.33 -18.95
CA LEU A 375 -12.34 -21.84 -19.21
C LEU A 375 -12.63 -21.82 -20.72
N PRO A 376 -13.87 -22.17 -21.13
CA PRO A 376 -14.28 -22.25 -22.53
C PRO A 376 -14.21 -20.93 -23.30
#